data_53bae551de86c3f1d1d66b48e5f424cc
#
_entry.id   53bae551de86c3f1d1d66b48e5f424cc
#
_cell.length_a   1.000
_cell.length_b   1.000
_cell.length_c   1.000
_cell.angle_alpha   90.00
_cell.angle_beta   90.00
_cell.angle_gamma   90.00
#
_symmetry.space_group_name_H-M   'P 1'
#
loop_
_entity.id
_entity.type
_entity.pdbx_description
1 polymer ?
#
loop_
_entity_poly.entity_id
_entity_poly.type
_entity_poly.pdbx_seq_one_letter_code
_entity_poly.pdbx_strand_id
1 'polypeptide(L)'
;MRVAFYAPMKSPNHPVPSGDRLMARLLIRALERAGHQVEVVSEFRTHAPTPEAAAALAPAISAEMARLREKWQKEPRPDLWFCYHPYYKSPDPFGPAIAAELAIPYVTAEASYAAKRDRTDWAGRQKRVGEAVMQAAVNISFTERDRAGLSAAFPQARLAALKPFIDSALFEAVRPAPDPSRLMTVAMMRAGDKMESYAMLAKALRLIENKPWTLSVIGDGPMHREVEGLFAGFPGRIEWLGERSETEIAGLLARGGIYVWPGCGEAYGLAYLEAQAAGLPVVAQKTAGVPAVVEAGVTGLLTPEGNVAAYAGAIAALLGDGQKREAMGQAARRFVLEERSLATAARVLDEILRKAQEQE
;
A
#
# COMPACT_ATOMS: atom_id res chain seq x y z
N MET A 1 -1.55 -23.48 9.14
CA MET A 1 -0.75 -23.82 7.93
C MET A 1 0.66 -23.27 8.07
N ARG A 2 1.63 -23.93 7.44
CA ARG A 2 2.98 -23.37 7.20
C ARG A 2 2.97 -22.67 5.84
N VAL A 3 3.21 -21.38 5.84
CA VAL A 3 3.15 -20.52 4.65
C VAL A 3 4.56 -20.14 4.22
N ALA A 4 4.96 -20.55 3.01
CA ALA A 4 6.16 -20.06 2.35
C ALA A 4 5.88 -18.67 1.75
N PHE A 5 6.34 -17.62 2.40
CA PHE A 5 6.11 -16.23 1.97
C PHE A 5 7.27 -15.72 1.12
N TYR A 6 6.95 -15.15 -0.02
CA TYR A 6 7.93 -14.54 -0.91
C TYR A 6 7.45 -13.19 -1.47
N ALA A 7 8.33 -12.19 -1.47
CA ALA A 7 8.06 -10.86 -2.01
C ALA A 7 9.16 -10.46 -3.02
N PRO A 8 8.98 -10.76 -4.31
CA PRO A 8 10.00 -10.63 -5.36
C PRO A 8 10.45 -9.19 -5.61
N MET A 9 9.61 -8.21 -5.36
CA MET A 9 9.93 -6.80 -5.55
C MET A 9 10.77 -6.26 -4.39
N LYS A 10 10.37 -6.54 -3.16
CA LYS A 10 11.04 -6.06 -1.96
C LYS A 10 10.72 -6.94 -0.75
N SER A 11 11.75 -7.59 -0.21
CA SER A 11 11.63 -8.41 0.99
C SER A 11 11.06 -7.60 2.17
N PRO A 12 10.22 -8.20 3.05
CA PRO A 12 9.80 -7.58 4.31
C PRO A 12 10.97 -7.22 5.22
N ASN A 13 12.14 -7.87 5.05
CA ASN A 13 13.36 -7.61 5.82
C ASN A 13 14.30 -6.59 5.17
N HIS A 14 13.93 -6.02 4.02
CA HIS A 14 14.76 -5.02 3.34
C HIS A 14 15.03 -3.80 4.25
N PRO A 15 16.27 -3.27 4.35
CA PRO A 15 16.59 -2.19 5.28
C PRO A 15 15.86 -0.87 4.98
N VAL A 16 15.64 -0.54 3.68
CA VAL A 16 15.02 0.72 3.26
C VAL A 16 13.50 0.66 3.38
N PRO A 17 12.84 1.56 4.13
CA PRO A 17 11.38 1.64 4.22
C PRO A 17 10.69 1.88 2.86
N SER A 18 9.48 1.34 2.70
CA SER A 18 8.58 1.61 1.57
C SER A 18 7.19 1.06 1.86
N GLY A 19 6.17 1.51 1.12
CA GLY A 19 4.81 0.98 1.21
C GLY A 19 4.77 -0.54 0.96
N ASP A 20 5.50 -1.05 -0.05
CA ASP A 20 5.58 -2.50 -0.33
C ASP A 20 6.15 -3.30 0.85
N ARG A 21 7.25 -2.81 1.45
CA ARG A 21 7.81 -3.47 2.63
C ARG A 21 6.84 -3.46 3.81
N LEU A 22 6.14 -2.36 4.03
CA LEU A 22 5.16 -2.26 5.10
C LEU A 22 3.99 -3.22 4.86
N MET A 23 3.43 -3.25 3.65
CA MET A 23 2.33 -4.16 3.34
C MET A 23 2.77 -5.64 3.40
N ALA A 24 3.98 -5.99 2.95
CA ALA A 24 4.52 -7.35 3.12
C ALA A 24 4.54 -7.77 4.60
N ARG A 25 4.98 -6.88 5.50
CA ARG A 25 4.98 -7.12 6.94
C ARG A 25 3.57 -7.21 7.52
N LEU A 26 2.65 -6.37 7.07
CA LEU A 26 1.25 -6.42 7.49
C LEU A 26 0.58 -7.73 7.07
N LEU A 27 0.86 -8.23 5.86
CA LEU A 27 0.36 -9.53 5.40
C LEU A 27 0.90 -10.68 6.26
N ILE A 28 2.20 -10.69 6.57
CA ILE A 28 2.81 -11.68 7.47
C ILE A 28 2.11 -11.64 8.82
N ARG A 29 1.98 -10.47 9.43
CA ARG A 29 1.30 -10.32 10.73
C ARG A 29 -0.18 -10.74 10.69
N ALA A 30 -0.87 -10.50 9.58
CA ALA A 30 -2.25 -10.95 9.39
C ALA A 30 -2.33 -12.47 9.32
N LEU A 31 -1.43 -13.13 8.60
CA LEU A 31 -1.31 -14.59 8.54
C LEU A 31 -0.98 -15.19 9.90
N GLU A 32 0.00 -14.64 10.62
CA GLU A 32 0.38 -15.08 11.97
C GLU A 32 -0.75 -14.91 12.98
N ARG A 33 -1.47 -13.78 12.90
CA ARG A 33 -2.65 -13.51 13.73
C ARG A 33 -3.79 -14.52 13.47
N ALA A 34 -3.90 -15.01 12.23
CA ALA A 34 -4.84 -16.07 11.85
C ALA A 34 -4.37 -17.48 12.28
N GLY A 35 -3.22 -17.60 12.95
CA GLY A 35 -2.67 -18.86 13.44
C GLY A 35 -1.83 -19.64 12.43
N HIS A 36 -1.39 -19.00 11.34
CA HIS A 36 -0.44 -19.59 10.41
C HIS A 36 1.00 -19.38 10.86
N GLN A 37 1.88 -20.32 10.50
CA GLN A 37 3.33 -20.16 10.65
C GLN A 37 3.88 -19.64 9.33
N VAL A 38 4.45 -18.43 9.33
CA VAL A 38 4.94 -17.78 8.13
C VAL A 38 6.47 -17.78 8.10
N GLU A 39 7.02 -18.26 7.00
CA GLU A 39 8.45 -18.19 6.74
C GLU A 39 8.72 -17.37 5.48
N VAL A 40 9.59 -16.36 5.58
CA VAL A 40 10.15 -15.67 4.40
C VAL A 40 11.21 -16.58 3.79
N VAL A 41 10.82 -17.35 2.78
CA VAL A 41 11.63 -18.44 2.24
C VAL A 41 12.78 -17.98 1.36
N SER A 42 12.68 -16.78 0.83
CA SER A 42 13.72 -16.14 0.02
C SER A 42 13.65 -14.61 0.13
N GLU A 43 14.83 -13.99 0.24
CA GLU A 43 15.02 -12.57 0.14
C GLU A 43 15.51 -12.13 -1.24
N PHE A 44 15.55 -13.06 -2.19
CA PHE A 44 16.05 -12.81 -3.53
C PHE A 44 15.14 -11.80 -4.24
N ARG A 45 15.72 -10.67 -4.64
CA ARG A 45 15.02 -9.61 -5.32
C ARG A 45 15.07 -9.82 -6.83
N THR A 46 13.93 -10.08 -7.45
CA THR A 46 13.83 -10.22 -8.92
C THR A 46 13.57 -8.91 -9.65
N HIS A 47 13.40 -7.81 -8.90
CA HIS A 47 13.17 -6.50 -9.51
C HIS A 47 14.35 -6.06 -10.38
N ALA A 48 14.07 -5.78 -11.64
CA ALA A 48 15.03 -5.26 -12.60
C ALA A 48 14.51 -3.99 -13.25
N PRO A 49 15.32 -2.92 -13.35
CA PRO A 49 14.91 -1.67 -14.00
C PRO A 49 14.81 -1.80 -15.52
N THR A 50 15.65 -2.66 -16.13
CA THR A 50 15.73 -2.88 -17.58
C THR A 50 15.68 -4.37 -17.93
N PRO A 51 15.33 -4.74 -19.19
CA PRO A 51 15.34 -6.13 -19.65
C PRO A 51 16.73 -6.80 -19.53
N GLU A 52 17.82 -6.07 -19.78
CA GLU A 52 19.19 -6.56 -19.70
C GLU A 52 19.55 -6.91 -18.25
N ALA A 53 19.23 -6.01 -17.32
CA ALA A 53 19.40 -6.26 -15.89
C ALA A 53 18.57 -7.48 -15.44
N ALA A 54 17.40 -7.67 -16.04
CA ALA A 54 16.55 -8.84 -15.76
C ALA A 54 17.16 -10.15 -16.28
N ALA A 55 17.77 -10.13 -17.45
CA ALA A 55 18.46 -11.30 -18.03
C ALA A 55 19.69 -11.70 -17.18
N ALA A 56 20.41 -10.73 -16.65
CA ALA A 56 21.58 -10.96 -15.80
C ALA A 56 21.25 -11.71 -14.49
N LEU A 57 19.98 -11.74 -14.05
CA LEU A 57 19.56 -12.46 -12.85
C LEU A 57 19.45 -13.98 -13.05
N ALA A 58 19.47 -14.51 -14.28
CA ALA A 58 19.20 -15.92 -14.57
C ALA A 58 20.08 -16.91 -13.80
N PRO A 59 21.42 -16.75 -13.69
CA PRO A 59 22.26 -17.69 -12.92
C PRO A 59 21.90 -17.69 -11.42
N ALA A 60 21.65 -16.49 -10.86
CA ALA A 60 21.31 -16.37 -9.45
C ALA A 60 19.91 -16.92 -9.14
N ILE A 61 18.95 -16.77 -10.06
CA ILE A 61 17.62 -17.40 -9.98
C ILE A 61 17.77 -18.93 -9.97
N SER A 62 18.62 -19.50 -10.83
CA SER A 62 18.85 -20.95 -10.88
C SER A 62 19.47 -21.47 -9.59
N ALA A 63 20.43 -20.75 -9.03
CA ALA A 63 21.06 -21.11 -7.76
C ALA A 63 20.06 -21.04 -6.58
N GLU A 64 19.24 -20.00 -6.51
CA GLU A 64 18.22 -19.85 -5.46
C GLU A 64 17.12 -20.92 -5.59
N MET A 65 16.71 -21.27 -6.81
CA MET A 65 15.78 -22.37 -7.05
C MET A 65 16.34 -23.71 -6.53
N ALA A 66 17.60 -24.00 -6.80
CA ALA A 66 18.26 -25.20 -6.29
C ALA A 66 18.31 -25.22 -4.75
N ARG A 67 18.64 -24.09 -4.12
CA ARG A 67 18.64 -23.93 -2.66
C ARG A 67 17.25 -24.20 -2.06
N LEU A 68 16.20 -23.66 -2.66
CA LEU A 68 14.83 -23.87 -2.18
C LEU A 68 14.39 -25.33 -2.31
N ARG A 69 14.73 -26.01 -3.40
CA ARG A 69 14.46 -27.45 -3.57
C ARG A 69 15.19 -28.29 -2.54
N GLU A 70 16.47 -28.01 -2.30
CA GLU A 70 17.28 -28.71 -1.30
C GLU A 70 16.70 -28.51 0.12
N LYS A 71 16.25 -27.29 0.44
CA LYS A 71 15.62 -26.97 1.72
C LYS A 71 14.48 -27.95 2.02
N TRP A 72 13.54 -28.14 1.10
CA TRP A 72 12.36 -28.99 1.34
C TRP A 72 12.58 -30.49 1.10
N GLN A 73 13.79 -30.90 0.75
CA GLN A 73 14.24 -32.30 0.90
C GLN A 73 14.64 -32.62 2.34
N LYS A 74 15.07 -31.60 3.09
CA LYS A 74 15.63 -31.74 4.45
C LYS A 74 14.68 -31.25 5.55
N GLU A 75 13.81 -30.35 5.22
CA GLU A 75 12.91 -29.68 6.16
C GLU A 75 11.44 -29.99 5.85
N PRO A 76 10.54 -29.81 6.83
CA PRO A 76 9.11 -29.99 6.62
C PRO A 76 8.58 -29.05 5.52
N ARG A 77 7.83 -29.61 4.58
CA ARG A 77 7.25 -28.86 3.46
C ARG A 77 6.25 -27.80 3.95
N PRO A 78 6.13 -26.67 3.25
CA PRO A 78 5.04 -25.73 3.49
C PRO A 78 3.71 -26.32 3.01
N ASP A 79 2.61 -25.78 3.54
CA ASP A 79 1.25 -26.15 3.14
C ASP A 79 0.75 -25.23 2.01
N LEU A 80 1.44 -24.09 1.75
CA LEU A 80 1.04 -23.07 0.79
C LEU A 80 2.24 -22.18 0.44
N TRP A 81 2.33 -21.77 -0.85
CA TRP A 81 3.22 -20.71 -1.29
C TRP A 81 2.44 -19.40 -1.48
N PHE A 82 2.86 -18.34 -0.80
CA PHE A 82 2.24 -17.01 -0.86
C PHE A 82 3.20 -16.00 -1.48
N CYS A 83 2.89 -15.52 -2.68
CA CYS A 83 3.68 -14.50 -3.38
C CYS A 83 3.03 -13.13 -3.29
N TYR A 84 3.76 -12.14 -2.76
CA TYR A 84 3.27 -10.76 -2.67
C TYR A 84 3.88 -9.87 -3.76
N HIS A 85 3.03 -9.17 -4.48
CA HIS A 85 3.31 -8.16 -5.50
C HIS A 85 4.17 -8.64 -6.69
N PRO A 86 3.82 -9.76 -7.34
CA PRO A 86 4.47 -10.14 -8.59
C PRO A 86 3.96 -9.27 -9.75
N TYR A 87 4.90 -8.73 -10.55
CA TYR A 87 4.60 -7.98 -11.77
C TYR A 87 5.77 -8.09 -12.76
N TYR A 88 5.63 -7.54 -13.97
CA TYR A 88 6.60 -7.76 -15.06
C TYR A 88 8.06 -7.39 -14.73
N LYS A 89 8.32 -6.36 -13.91
CA LYS A 89 9.68 -6.04 -13.44
C LYS A 89 10.15 -6.93 -12.30
N SER A 90 9.24 -7.65 -11.67
CA SER A 90 9.49 -8.44 -10.47
C SER A 90 8.58 -9.67 -10.42
N PRO A 91 8.63 -10.59 -11.42
CA PRO A 91 7.88 -11.83 -11.38
C PRO A 91 8.40 -12.75 -10.28
N ASP A 92 7.57 -13.70 -9.86
CA ASP A 92 8.00 -14.83 -9.03
C ASP A 92 8.55 -15.96 -9.91
N PRO A 93 9.85 -16.23 -9.91
CA PRO A 93 10.42 -17.31 -10.70
C PRO A 93 10.42 -18.65 -9.96
N PHE A 94 10.06 -18.69 -8.68
CA PHE A 94 10.18 -19.86 -7.81
C PHE A 94 8.83 -20.51 -7.52
N GLY A 95 7.86 -19.70 -7.06
CA GLY A 95 6.60 -20.18 -6.48
C GLY A 95 5.81 -21.10 -7.40
N PRO A 96 5.53 -20.74 -8.67
CA PRO A 96 4.77 -21.59 -9.56
C PRO A 96 5.36 -23.00 -9.75
N ALA A 97 6.66 -23.10 -9.94
CA ALA A 97 7.34 -24.39 -10.14
C ALA A 97 7.38 -25.21 -8.85
N ILE A 98 7.77 -24.59 -7.73
CA ILE A 98 7.91 -25.27 -6.44
C ILE A 98 6.53 -25.72 -5.91
N ALA A 99 5.51 -24.88 -6.05
CA ALA A 99 4.16 -25.25 -5.64
C ALA A 99 3.64 -26.47 -6.40
N ALA A 100 3.88 -26.52 -7.71
CA ALA A 100 3.54 -27.70 -8.53
C ALA A 100 4.35 -28.94 -8.12
N GLU A 101 5.67 -28.81 -7.88
CA GLU A 101 6.53 -29.92 -7.45
C GLU A 101 6.16 -30.51 -6.08
N LEU A 102 5.69 -29.64 -5.17
CA LEU A 102 5.29 -30.03 -3.82
C LEU A 102 3.80 -30.40 -3.70
N ALA A 103 3.03 -30.22 -4.78
CA ALA A 103 1.57 -30.36 -4.80
C ALA A 103 0.92 -29.52 -3.67
N ILE A 104 1.19 -28.21 -3.65
CA ILE A 104 0.63 -27.24 -2.71
C ILE A 104 0.05 -26.04 -3.44
N PRO A 105 -0.94 -25.34 -2.87
CA PRO A 105 -1.50 -24.13 -3.45
C PRO A 105 -0.45 -23.03 -3.66
N TYR A 106 -0.49 -22.41 -4.84
CA TYR A 106 0.18 -21.16 -5.16
C TYR A 106 -0.82 -20.01 -5.04
N VAL A 107 -0.52 -19.02 -4.21
CA VAL A 107 -1.37 -17.85 -3.99
C VAL A 107 -0.62 -16.58 -4.32
N THR A 108 -1.27 -15.65 -5.01
CA THR A 108 -0.72 -14.31 -5.21
C THR A 108 -1.53 -13.25 -4.46
N ALA A 109 -0.85 -12.21 -3.99
CA ALA A 109 -1.49 -10.98 -3.52
C ALA A 109 -0.89 -9.78 -4.27
N GLU A 110 -1.74 -8.86 -4.74
CA GLU A 110 -1.36 -7.71 -5.58
C GLU A 110 -0.60 -8.07 -6.87
N ALA A 111 -0.90 -9.20 -7.48
CA ALA A 111 -0.38 -9.49 -8.82
C ALA A 111 -0.86 -8.41 -9.80
N SER A 112 0.06 -7.85 -10.58
CA SER A 112 -0.25 -6.79 -11.52
C SER A 112 0.12 -7.19 -12.96
N TYR A 113 -0.87 -7.06 -13.85
CA TYR A 113 -0.72 -7.35 -15.27
C TYR A 113 -1.06 -6.12 -16.13
N ALA A 114 -0.24 -5.82 -17.11
CA ALA A 114 -0.43 -4.68 -18.00
C ALA A 114 -0.30 -5.11 -19.48
N ALA A 115 -1.41 -5.37 -20.16
CA ALA A 115 -1.45 -5.88 -21.55
C ALA A 115 -0.56 -5.09 -22.53
N LYS A 116 -0.36 -3.78 -22.30
CA LYS A 116 0.55 -2.97 -23.12
C LYS A 116 2.01 -3.46 -23.07
N ARG A 117 2.38 -4.30 -22.13
CA ARG A 117 3.74 -4.87 -21.99
C ARG A 117 3.96 -6.13 -22.82
N ASP A 118 2.89 -6.74 -23.32
CA ASP A 118 2.96 -7.96 -24.13
C ASP A 118 3.69 -7.78 -25.48
N ARG A 119 3.82 -6.53 -25.91
CA ARG A 119 4.48 -6.14 -27.18
C ARG A 119 5.76 -5.32 -26.96
N THR A 120 6.40 -5.48 -25.79
CA THR A 120 7.64 -4.78 -25.44
C THR A 120 8.72 -5.79 -25.07
N ASP A 121 9.95 -5.33 -24.83
CA ASP A 121 11.06 -6.17 -24.36
C ASP A 121 10.77 -6.85 -23.00
N TRP A 122 9.68 -6.49 -22.34
CA TRP A 122 9.18 -7.13 -21.15
C TRP A 122 8.23 -8.31 -21.37
N ALA A 123 7.88 -8.61 -22.64
CA ALA A 123 6.87 -9.62 -22.99
C ALA A 123 7.12 -10.98 -22.34
N GLY A 124 8.38 -11.46 -22.30
CA GLY A 124 8.72 -12.73 -21.68
C GLY A 124 8.47 -12.76 -20.17
N ARG A 125 8.76 -11.66 -19.46
CA ARG A 125 8.49 -11.56 -18.01
C ARG A 125 7.02 -11.32 -17.70
N GLN A 126 6.35 -10.56 -18.55
CA GLN A 126 4.91 -10.34 -18.48
C GLN A 126 4.15 -11.65 -18.67
N LYS A 127 4.56 -12.50 -19.64
CA LYS A 127 4.00 -13.83 -19.85
C LYS A 127 4.12 -14.71 -18.59
N ARG A 128 5.27 -14.72 -17.93
CA ARG A 128 5.46 -15.46 -16.66
C ARG A 128 4.51 -15.00 -15.56
N VAL A 129 4.24 -13.70 -15.47
CA VAL A 129 3.23 -13.18 -14.52
C VAL A 129 1.85 -13.71 -14.87
N GLY A 130 1.47 -13.70 -16.16
CA GLY A 130 0.19 -14.24 -16.63
C GLY A 130 0.05 -15.73 -16.33
N GLU A 131 1.09 -16.52 -16.59
CA GLU A 131 1.13 -17.96 -16.28
C GLU A 131 0.97 -18.20 -14.77
N ALA A 132 1.67 -17.43 -13.93
CA ALA A 132 1.56 -17.50 -12.48
C ALA A 132 0.14 -17.13 -11.98
N VAL A 133 -0.48 -16.10 -12.56
CA VAL A 133 -1.87 -15.70 -12.26
C VAL A 133 -2.85 -16.83 -12.61
N MET A 134 -2.66 -17.49 -13.75
CA MET A 134 -3.54 -18.59 -14.19
C MET A 134 -3.33 -19.87 -13.37
N GLN A 135 -2.13 -20.13 -12.89
CA GLN A 135 -1.81 -21.28 -12.03
C GLN A 135 -2.27 -21.08 -10.59
N ALA A 136 -2.40 -19.82 -10.14
CA ALA A 136 -2.71 -19.54 -8.75
C ALA A 136 -4.06 -20.13 -8.33
N ALA A 137 -4.09 -20.81 -7.19
CA ALA A 137 -5.30 -21.27 -6.52
C ALA A 137 -6.23 -20.08 -6.20
N VAL A 138 -5.63 -18.92 -5.89
CA VAL A 138 -6.35 -17.64 -5.79
C VAL A 138 -5.39 -16.46 -5.98
N ASN A 139 -5.88 -15.42 -6.64
CA ASN A 139 -5.20 -14.12 -6.77
C ASN A 139 -5.95 -13.09 -5.92
N ILE A 140 -5.29 -12.55 -4.92
CA ILE A 140 -5.86 -11.58 -3.97
C ILE A 140 -5.57 -10.18 -4.47
N SER A 141 -6.60 -9.38 -4.74
CA SER A 141 -6.48 -7.97 -5.15
C SER A 141 -6.88 -7.04 -4.00
N PHE A 142 -6.16 -5.94 -3.83
CA PHE A 142 -6.45 -4.95 -2.79
C PHE A 142 -7.37 -3.84 -3.29
N THR A 143 -7.36 -3.58 -4.59
CA THR A 143 -8.23 -2.57 -5.21
C THR A 143 -9.15 -3.19 -6.26
N GLU A 144 -10.31 -2.59 -6.44
CA GLU A 144 -11.24 -3.00 -7.50
C GLU A 144 -10.64 -2.78 -8.90
N ARG A 145 -9.81 -1.76 -9.05
CA ARG A 145 -9.08 -1.49 -10.29
C ARG A 145 -8.19 -2.66 -10.69
N ASP A 146 -7.39 -3.18 -9.75
CA ASP A 146 -6.47 -4.28 -10.02
C ASP A 146 -7.24 -5.59 -10.26
N ARG A 147 -8.31 -5.81 -9.49
CA ARG A 147 -9.21 -6.95 -9.68
C ARG A 147 -9.84 -6.94 -11.08
N ALA A 148 -10.39 -5.80 -11.49
CA ALA A 148 -10.97 -5.65 -12.82
C ALA A 148 -9.93 -5.83 -13.94
N GLY A 149 -8.70 -5.33 -13.74
CA GLY A 149 -7.58 -5.52 -14.67
C GLY A 149 -7.21 -7.00 -14.85
N LEU A 150 -7.09 -7.74 -13.75
CA LEU A 150 -6.82 -9.19 -13.81
C LEU A 150 -7.99 -9.97 -14.42
N SER A 151 -9.24 -9.66 -14.04
CA SER A 151 -10.44 -10.30 -14.59
C SER A 151 -10.57 -10.09 -16.09
N ALA A 152 -10.25 -8.90 -16.59
CA ALA A 152 -10.28 -8.61 -18.02
C ALA A 152 -9.18 -9.35 -18.81
N ALA A 153 -7.97 -9.46 -18.23
CA ALA A 153 -6.85 -10.15 -18.85
C ALA A 153 -6.95 -11.69 -18.75
N PHE A 154 -7.50 -12.19 -17.65
CA PHE A 154 -7.58 -13.62 -17.31
C PHE A 154 -8.97 -13.97 -16.77
N PRO A 155 -10.00 -14.10 -17.62
CA PRO A 155 -11.38 -14.35 -17.19
C PRO A 155 -11.57 -15.64 -16.37
N GLN A 156 -10.65 -16.60 -16.51
CA GLN A 156 -10.68 -17.87 -15.79
C GLN A 156 -9.87 -17.87 -14.49
N ALA A 157 -9.11 -16.80 -14.21
CA ALA A 157 -8.35 -16.71 -12.98
C ALA A 157 -9.27 -16.59 -11.76
N ARG A 158 -8.95 -17.32 -10.70
CA ARG A 158 -9.67 -17.23 -9.43
C ARG A 158 -9.24 -15.96 -8.71
N LEU A 159 -10.19 -15.09 -8.41
CA LEU A 159 -9.93 -13.79 -7.80
C LEU A 159 -10.63 -13.67 -6.46
N ALA A 160 -9.93 -13.09 -5.47
CA ALA A 160 -10.49 -12.70 -4.19
C ALA A 160 -10.13 -11.24 -3.87
N ALA A 161 -10.88 -10.62 -2.97
CA ALA A 161 -10.62 -9.25 -2.54
C ALA A 161 -10.18 -9.24 -1.07
N LEU A 162 -9.06 -8.56 -0.81
CA LEU A 162 -8.64 -8.16 0.53
C LEU A 162 -8.44 -6.66 0.50
N LYS A 163 -9.23 -5.91 1.23
CA LYS A 163 -9.11 -4.44 1.25
C LYS A 163 -7.77 -4.04 1.90
N PRO A 164 -7.14 -2.92 1.47
CA PRO A 164 -5.98 -2.38 2.17
C PRO A 164 -6.28 -2.15 3.64
N PHE A 165 -5.33 -2.45 4.51
CA PHE A 165 -5.50 -2.43 5.96
C PHE A 165 -4.21 -1.98 6.65
N ILE A 166 -4.33 -1.63 7.94
CA ILE A 166 -3.21 -1.26 8.80
C ILE A 166 -3.27 -2.02 10.13
N ASP A 167 -2.18 -1.97 10.88
CA ASP A 167 -2.23 -2.31 12.29
C ASP A 167 -2.82 -1.14 13.08
N SER A 168 -4.07 -1.28 13.49
CA SER A 168 -4.81 -0.23 14.20
C SER A 168 -4.45 -0.11 15.69
N ALA A 169 -3.69 -1.04 16.26
CA ALA A 169 -3.44 -1.11 17.71
C ALA A 169 -2.83 0.17 18.29
N LEU A 170 -1.90 0.80 17.56
CA LEU A 170 -1.30 2.07 17.98
C LEU A 170 -2.32 3.22 18.05
N PHE A 171 -3.27 3.23 17.12
CA PHE A 171 -4.31 4.27 17.03
C PHE A 171 -5.45 4.02 18.01
N GLU A 172 -5.73 2.77 18.36
CA GLU A 172 -6.70 2.43 19.42
C GLU A 172 -6.24 2.95 20.79
N ALA A 173 -4.94 2.88 21.07
CA ALA A 173 -4.34 3.35 22.31
C ALA A 173 -4.31 4.88 22.44
N VAL A 174 -4.47 5.64 21.33
CA VAL A 174 -4.39 7.10 21.34
C VAL A 174 -5.78 7.72 21.26
N ARG A 175 -6.07 8.66 22.17
CA ARG A 175 -7.32 9.43 22.15
C ARG A 175 -7.16 10.63 21.23
N PRO A 176 -8.02 10.80 20.20
CA PRO A 176 -8.03 11.99 19.36
C PRO A 176 -8.28 13.27 20.17
N ALA A 177 -7.47 14.29 19.92
CA ALA A 177 -7.59 15.63 20.50
C ALA A 177 -7.29 16.68 19.40
N PRO A 178 -8.18 16.78 18.38
CA PRO A 178 -7.88 17.49 17.16
C PRO A 178 -7.80 19.02 17.34
N ASP A 179 -6.76 19.62 16.77
CA ASP A 179 -6.71 21.06 16.49
C ASP A 179 -7.39 21.31 15.15
N PRO A 180 -8.53 22.02 15.12
CA PRO A 180 -9.33 22.25 13.92
C PRO A 180 -8.59 22.93 12.76
N SER A 181 -7.58 23.72 13.07
CA SER A 181 -6.77 24.47 12.10
C SER A 181 -5.52 23.74 11.60
N ARG A 182 -5.17 22.65 12.24
CA ARG A 182 -3.94 21.89 11.94
C ARG A 182 -4.17 20.88 10.81
N LEU A 183 -3.56 21.16 9.67
CA LEU A 183 -3.46 20.24 8.55
C LEU A 183 -2.28 19.28 8.78
N MET A 184 -2.42 18.02 8.40
CA MET A 184 -1.40 16.99 8.58
C MET A 184 -1.05 16.33 7.27
N THR A 185 0.22 16.06 7.05
CA THR A 185 0.75 15.26 5.93
C THR A 185 1.82 14.29 6.44
N VAL A 186 1.74 13.02 6.03
CA VAL A 186 2.77 12.01 6.28
C VAL A 186 3.23 11.46 4.95
N ALA A 187 4.41 11.85 4.49
CA ALA A 187 4.93 11.38 3.22
C ALA A 187 6.46 11.50 3.12
N MET A 188 7.09 10.54 2.45
CA MET A 188 8.52 10.62 2.11
C MET A 188 8.77 11.73 1.08
N MET A 189 9.89 12.43 1.20
CA MET A 189 10.31 13.48 0.26
C MET A 189 11.20 12.89 -0.83
N ARG A 190 10.56 12.33 -1.88
CA ARG A 190 11.22 11.68 -3.03
C ARG A 190 10.78 12.30 -4.34
N ALA A 191 11.63 12.21 -5.36
CA ALA A 191 11.31 12.63 -6.73
C ALA A 191 10.11 11.86 -7.31
N GLY A 192 9.48 12.40 -8.36
CA GLY A 192 8.30 11.86 -9.02
C GLY A 192 7.01 12.18 -8.27
N ASP A 193 6.09 11.23 -8.19
CA ASP A 193 4.72 11.40 -7.68
C ASP A 193 4.64 12.10 -6.31
N LYS A 194 5.64 11.86 -5.43
CA LYS A 194 5.68 12.52 -4.11
C LYS A 194 5.95 14.02 -4.25
N MET A 195 6.90 14.42 -5.11
CA MET A 195 7.16 15.84 -5.40
C MET A 195 5.95 16.51 -6.06
N GLU A 196 5.28 15.82 -6.99
CA GLU A 196 4.07 16.34 -7.62
C GLU A 196 2.95 16.58 -6.59
N SER A 197 2.80 15.66 -5.64
CA SER A 197 1.84 15.80 -4.53
C SER A 197 2.18 17.00 -3.64
N TYR A 198 3.45 17.18 -3.24
CA TYR A 198 3.86 18.35 -2.47
C TYR A 198 3.65 19.67 -3.24
N ALA A 199 3.99 19.70 -4.54
CA ALA A 199 3.77 20.87 -5.38
C ALA A 199 2.29 21.21 -5.54
N MET A 200 1.42 20.21 -5.70
CA MET A 200 -0.02 20.41 -5.75
C MET A 200 -0.56 20.91 -4.41
N LEU A 201 -0.12 20.35 -3.28
CA LEU A 201 -0.52 20.79 -1.94
C LEU A 201 -0.13 22.25 -1.71
N ALA A 202 1.10 22.64 -2.03
CA ALA A 202 1.55 24.03 -1.89
C ALA A 202 0.71 25.01 -2.74
N LYS A 203 0.41 24.64 -3.99
CA LYS A 203 -0.47 25.45 -4.87
C LYS A 203 -1.89 25.57 -4.28
N ALA A 204 -2.44 24.51 -3.74
CA ALA A 204 -3.78 24.52 -3.14
C ALA A 204 -3.82 25.40 -1.87
N LEU A 205 -2.82 25.31 -1.01
CA LEU A 205 -2.72 26.12 0.20
C LEU A 205 -2.59 27.63 -0.12
N ARG A 206 -1.96 27.98 -1.25
CA ARG A 206 -1.92 29.36 -1.73
C ARG A 206 -3.32 29.92 -2.04
N LEU A 207 -4.20 29.12 -2.60
CA LEU A 207 -5.58 29.55 -2.91
C LEU A 207 -6.43 29.81 -1.66
N ILE A 208 -6.02 29.26 -0.51
CA ILE A 208 -6.73 29.42 0.77
C ILE A 208 -5.85 30.08 1.85
N GLU A 209 -4.87 30.87 1.43
CA GLU A 209 -3.94 31.56 2.35
C GLU A 209 -4.66 32.46 3.36
N ASN A 210 -5.81 33.01 3.00
CA ASN A 210 -6.67 33.83 3.84
C ASN A 210 -7.39 33.05 4.96
N LYS A 211 -7.31 31.71 4.97
CA LYS A 211 -7.90 30.88 6.03
C LYS A 211 -6.92 30.63 7.16
N PRO A 212 -7.39 30.44 8.41
CA PRO A 212 -6.54 30.07 9.54
C PRO A 212 -6.20 28.59 9.46
N TRP A 213 -4.99 28.26 9.00
CA TRP A 213 -4.45 26.90 9.00
C TRP A 213 -2.96 26.92 9.29
N THR A 214 -2.47 25.82 9.86
CA THR A 214 -1.06 25.45 9.92
C THR A 214 -0.91 24.08 9.28
N LEU A 215 0.29 23.72 8.78
CA LEU A 215 0.57 22.41 8.20
C LEU A 215 1.75 21.78 8.95
N SER A 216 1.53 20.61 9.52
CA SER A 216 2.59 19.77 10.06
C SER A 216 2.94 18.69 9.02
N VAL A 217 4.21 18.66 8.61
CA VAL A 217 4.74 17.72 7.62
C VAL A 217 5.61 16.69 8.35
N ILE A 218 5.21 15.43 8.29
CA ILE A 218 5.93 14.28 8.86
C ILE A 218 6.56 13.50 7.71
N GLY A 219 7.85 13.33 7.74
CA GLY A 219 8.63 12.63 6.75
C GLY A 219 9.89 13.38 6.35
N ASP A 220 10.75 12.70 5.64
CA ASP A 220 12.02 13.20 5.17
C ASP A 220 12.42 12.51 3.86
N GLY A 221 13.53 12.90 3.26
CA GLY A 221 14.06 12.25 2.08
C GLY A 221 14.99 13.13 1.25
N PRO A 222 15.49 12.55 0.13
CA PRO A 222 16.47 13.25 -0.71
C PRO A 222 16.02 14.59 -1.27
N MET A 223 14.69 14.82 -1.36
CA MET A 223 14.10 16.06 -1.91
C MET A 223 13.64 17.04 -0.82
N HIS A 224 14.19 16.94 0.39
CA HIS A 224 13.77 17.77 1.53
C HIS A 224 13.85 19.28 1.22
N ARG A 225 14.99 19.74 0.70
CA ARG A 225 15.20 21.16 0.37
C ARG A 225 14.25 21.67 -0.70
N GLU A 226 14.01 20.86 -1.72
CA GLU A 226 13.07 21.19 -2.81
C GLU A 226 11.64 21.27 -2.28
N VAL A 227 11.27 20.36 -1.37
CA VAL A 227 9.95 20.39 -0.71
C VAL A 227 9.83 21.65 0.15
N GLU A 228 10.81 21.98 1.00
CA GLU A 228 10.80 23.23 1.78
C GLU A 228 10.64 24.46 0.88
N GLY A 229 11.35 24.48 -0.27
CA GLY A 229 11.26 25.54 -1.26
C GLY A 229 9.85 25.78 -1.80
N LEU A 230 9.03 24.72 -1.96
CA LEU A 230 7.63 24.84 -2.38
C LEU A 230 6.76 25.60 -1.37
N PHE A 231 7.10 25.54 -0.10
CA PHE A 231 6.34 26.14 1.00
C PHE A 231 6.97 27.42 1.56
N ALA A 232 8.07 27.92 0.98
CA ALA A 232 8.78 29.12 1.44
C ALA A 232 7.90 30.39 1.52
N GLY A 233 6.80 30.44 0.73
CA GLY A 233 5.83 31.53 0.77
C GLY A 233 4.85 31.49 1.94
N PHE A 234 4.98 30.59 2.91
CA PHE A 234 4.06 30.44 4.07
C PHE A 234 4.82 30.59 5.40
N PRO A 235 5.45 31.74 5.69
CA PRO A 235 6.26 31.92 6.88
C PRO A 235 5.46 31.65 8.16
N GLY A 236 6.03 30.83 9.05
CA GLY A 236 5.43 30.49 10.34
C GLY A 236 4.22 29.56 10.29
N ARG A 237 3.82 29.07 9.11
CA ARG A 237 2.65 28.17 8.96
C ARG A 237 3.02 26.69 8.78
N ILE A 238 4.26 26.38 8.47
CA ILE A 238 4.71 25.01 8.20
C ILE A 238 5.60 24.52 9.34
N GLU A 239 5.25 23.40 9.90
CA GLU A 239 6.03 22.70 10.92
C GLU A 239 6.65 21.44 10.30
N TRP A 240 7.96 21.41 10.20
CA TRP A 240 8.73 20.28 9.67
C TRP A 240 9.12 19.33 10.80
N LEU A 241 8.53 18.14 10.82
CA LEU A 241 8.70 17.19 11.91
C LEU A 241 9.75 16.11 11.63
N GLY A 242 10.24 16.01 10.37
CA GLY A 242 11.19 15.00 9.96
C GLY A 242 10.62 13.57 10.00
N GLU A 243 11.48 12.57 9.90
CA GLU A 243 11.09 11.17 10.03
C GLU A 243 10.71 10.85 11.48
N ARG A 244 9.62 10.10 11.67
CA ARG A 244 9.06 9.70 12.97
C ARG A 244 8.76 8.21 12.99
N SER A 245 8.80 7.62 14.19
CA SER A 245 8.35 6.26 14.43
C SER A 245 6.83 6.14 14.30
N GLU A 246 6.32 4.92 14.04
CA GLU A 246 4.88 4.66 13.93
C GLU A 246 4.11 5.13 15.17
N THR A 247 4.66 4.96 16.38
CA THR A 247 4.04 5.42 17.64
C THR A 247 3.99 6.95 17.72
N GLU A 248 5.05 7.64 17.30
CA GLU A 248 5.05 9.11 17.26
C GLU A 248 4.07 9.63 16.22
N ILE A 249 4.00 8.98 15.03
CA ILE A 249 3.05 9.33 13.97
C ILE A 249 1.61 9.23 14.50
N ALA A 250 1.25 8.14 15.18
CA ALA A 250 -0.08 7.98 15.75
C ALA A 250 -0.44 9.12 16.73
N GLY A 251 0.49 9.47 17.62
CA GLY A 251 0.30 10.58 18.58
C GLY A 251 0.22 11.96 17.92
N LEU A 252 0.98 12.20 16.85
CA LEU A 252 0.95 13.45 16.10
C LEU A 252 -0.34 13.59 15.29
N LEU A 253 -0.73 12.54 14.57
CA LEU A 253 -1.98 12.52 13.80
C LEU A 253 -3.19 12.76 14.69
N ALA A 254 -3.23 12.19 15.90
CA ALA A 254 -4.33 12.39 16.85
C ALA A 254 -4.55 13.86 17.26
N ARG A 255 -3.58 14.75 17.02
CA ARG A 255 -3.68 16.19 17.27
C ARG A 255 -4.01 16.99 16.03
N GLY A 256 -4.10 16.37 14.85
CA GLY A 256 -4.45 17.00 13.60
C GLY A 256 -5.94 17.24 13.46
N GLY A 257 -6.32 18.22 12.63
CA GLY A 257 -7.73 18.50 12.29
C GLY A 257 -8.16 17.88 10.97
N ILE A 258 -7.28 17.89 9.96
CA ILE A 258 -7.56 17.38 8.62
C ILE A 258 -6.27 16.77 8.08
N TYR A 259 -6.36 15.58 7.48
CA TYR A 259 -5.25 15.00 6.73
C TYR A 259 -5.32 15.45 5.27
N VAL A 260 -4.26 16.05 4.77
CA VAL A 260 -4.20 16.64 3.42
C VAL A 260 -3.06 16.02 2.63
N TRP A 261 -3.38 15.17 1.66
CA TRP A 261 -2.41 14.59 0.75
C TRP A 261 -3.04 14.39 -0.63
N PRO A 262 -2.57 15.08 -1.69
CA PRO A 262 -3.16 14.93 -3.02
C PRO A 262 -3.09 13.50 -3.56
N GLY A 263 -1.96 12.80 -3.33
CA GLY A 263 -1.78 11.41 -3.72
C GLY A 263 -1.57 11.19 -5.20
N CYS A 264 -0.81 12.09 -5.87
CA CYS A 264 -0.43 11.89 -7.26
C CYS A 264 0.28 10.53 -7.40
N GLY A 265 -0.19 9.68 -8.32
CA GLY A 265 0.37 8.35 -8.55
C GLY A 265 0.29 7.35 -7.38
N GLU A 266 -0.47 7.65 -6.32
CA GLU A 266 -0.57 6.81 -5.12
C GLU A 266 -1.33 5.52 -5.43
N ALA A 267 -0.73 4.35 -5.17
CA ALA A 267 -1.37 3.06 -5.43
C ALA A 267 -2.68 2.92 -4.64
N TYR A 268 -2.62 3.14 -3.32
CA TYR A 268 -3.78 3.31 -2.42
C TYR A 268 -3.44 4.18 -1.20
N GLY A 269 -2.20 4.13 -0.69
CA GLY A 269 -1.71 5.03 0.36
C GLY A 269 -2.15 4.64 1.78
N LEU A 270 -1.34 3.83 2.48
CA LEU A 270 -1.62 3.42 3.87
C LEU A 270 -1.71 4.59 4.84
N ALA A 271 -0.99 5.68 4.58
CA ALA A 271 -1.04 6.88 5.40
C ALA A 271 -2.44 7.52 5.48
N TYR A 272 -3.30 7.31 4.48
CA TYR A 272 -4.72 7.71 4.58
C TYR A 272 -5.46 6.90 5.63
N LEU A 273 -5.20 5.58 5.72
CA LEU A 273 -5.81 4.74 6.74
C LEU A 273 -5.28 5.10 8.14
N GLU A 274 -3.99 5.37 8.26
CA GLU A 274 -3.37 5.82 9.52
C GLU A 274 -3.99 7.13 10.03
N ALA A 275 -4.15 8.11 9.14
CA ALA A 275 -4.81 9.37 9.46
C ALA A 275 -6.27 9.17 9.88
N GLN A 276 -7.02 8.35 9.15
CA GLN A 276 -8.40 8.02 9.48
C GLN A 276 -8.51 7.27 10.82
N ALA A 277 -7.60 6.33 11.10
CA ALA A 277 -7.53 5.65 12.40
C ALA A 277 -7.30 6.62 13.57
N ALA A 278 -6.53 7.69 13.33
CA ALA A 278 -6.34 8.77 14.29
C ALA A 278 -7.55 9.72 14.39
N GLY A 279 -8.59 9.55 13.58
CA GLY A 279 -9.81 10.36 13.60
C GLY A 279 -9.77 11.59 12.69
N LEU A 280 -8.86 11.65 11.72
CA LEU A 280 -8.79 12.77 10.78
C LEU A 280 -9.62 12.46 9.52
N PRO A 281 -10.50 13.38 9.09
CA PRO A 281 -11.04 13.32 7.75
C PRO A 281 -9.94 13.59 6.72
N VAL A 282 -10.01 12.90 5.59
CA VAL A 282 -9.00 12.97 4.52
C VAL A 282 -9.46 13.90 3.40
N VAL A 283 -8.54 14.71 2.86
CA VAL A 283 -8.70 15.36 1.56
C VAL A 283 -7.65 14.82 0.61
N ALA A 284 -8.10 14.17 -0.47
CA ALA A 284 -7.24 13.55 -1.48
C ALA A 284 -7.83 13.70 -2.89
N GLN A 285 -7.08 13.30 -3.91
CA GLN A 285 -7.61 13.17 -5.26
C GLN A 285 -8.26 11.79 -5.46
N LYS A 286 -9.27 11.73 -6.32
CA LYS A 286 -9.87 10.49 -6.80
C LYS A 286 -8.98 9.90 -7.90
N THR A 287 -7.84 9.33 -7.51
CA THR A 287 -6.88 8.74 -8.43
C THR A 287 -6.48 7.33 -7.99
N ALA A 288 -6.09 6.49 -8.93
CA ALA A 288 -5.58 5.13 -8.73
C ALA A 288 -6.39 4.31 -7.70
N GLY A 289 -5.75 3.85 -6.62
CA GLY A 289 -6.38 3.06 -5.56
C GLY A 289 -6.86 3.89 -4.35
N VAL A 290 -6.73 5.21 -4.35
CA VAL A 290 -7.19 6.06 -3.22
C VAL A 290 -8.66 5.83 -2.85
N PRO A 291 -9.61 5.61 -3.82
CA PRO A 291 -10.99 5.26 -3.49
C PRO A 291 -11.19 3.93 -2.74
N ALA A 292 -10.17 3.08 -2.66
CA ALA A 292 -10.22 1.85 -1.87
C ALA A 292 -9.98 2.09 -0.37
N VAL A 293 -9.39 3.23 -0.02
CA VAL A 293 -9.00 3.59 1.36
C VAL A 293 -9.71 4.84 1.90
N VAL A 294 -10.40 5.60 1.05
CA VAL A 294 -11.18 6.79 1.45
C VAL A 294 -12.59 6.69 0.87
N GLU A 295 -13.60 6.66 1.72
CA GLU A 295 -15.00 6.71 1.30
C GLU A 295 -15.43 8.15 1.08
N ALA A 296 -15.66 8.52 -0.21
CA ALA A 296 -15.99 9.88 -0.62
C ALA A 296 -17.26 10.40 0.05
N GLY A 297 -17.15 11.52 0.75
CA GLY A 297 -18.26 12.17 1.47
C GLY A 297 -18.55 11.56 2.85
N VAL A 298 -17.94 10.43 3.21
CA VAL A 298 -18.12 9.74 4.51
C VAL A 298 -16.88 9.87 5.38
N THR A 299 -15.72 9.39 4.89
CA THR A 299 -14.47 9.41 5.65
C THR A 299 -13.50 10.49 5.16
N GLY A 300 -13.82 11.13 4.03
CA GLY A 300 -13.02 12.17 3.43
C GLY A 300 -13.65 12.77 2.19
N LEU A 301 -12.98 13.76 1.62
CA LEU A 301 -13.37 14.41 0.38
C LEU A 301 -12.39 14.01 -0.73
N LEU A 302 -12.91 13.40 -1.80
CA LEU A 302 -12.15 13.06 -3.00
C LEU A 302 -12.46 14.07 -4.11
N THR A 303 -11.40 14.69 -4.64
CA THR A 303 -11.51 15.70 -5.70
C THR A 303 -11.02 15.14 -7.04
N PRO A 304 -11.45 15.72 -8.17
CA PRO A 304 -10.94 15.33 -9.48
C PRO A 304 -9.41 15.43 -9.55
N GLU A 305 -8.79 14.46 -10.23
CA GLU A 305 -7.33 14.41 -10.43
C GLU A 305 -6.84 15.69 -11.13
N GLY A 306 -5.71 16.25 -10.65
CA GLY A 306 -5.10 17.47 -11.18
C GLY A 306 -5.85 18.78 -10.89
N ASN A 307 -7.05 18.75 -10.29
CA ASN A 307 -7.84 19.95 -10.03
C ASN A 307 -7.44 20.61 -8.69
N VAL A 308 -6.44 21.50 -8.76
CA VAL A 308 -5.92 22.24 -7.59
C VAL A 308 -7.01 23.07 -6.91
N ALA A 309 -7.88 23.73 -7.68
CA ALA A 309 -8.95 24.59 -7.12
C ALA A 309 -10.00 23.76 -6.35
N ALA A 310 -10.43 22.63 -6.90
CA ALA A 310 -11.34 21.71 -6.20
C ALA A 310 -10.71 21.17 -4.92
N TYR A 311 -9.40 20.82 -4.96
CA TYR A 311 -8.67 20.33 -3.80
C TYR A 311 -8.55 21.40 -2.70
N ALA A 312 -8.22 22.63 -3.06
CA ALA A 312 -8.20 23.78 -2.13
C ALA A 312 -9.60 24.05 -1.53
N GLY A 313 -10.65 24.00 -2.36
CA GLY A 313 -12.04 24.15 -1.93
C GLY A 313 -12.48 23.09 -0.94
N ALA A 314 -12.05 21.83 -1.12
CA ALA A 314 -12.34 20.75 -0.19
C ALA A 314 -11.67 20.96 1.18
N ILE A 315 -10.40 21.41 1.22
CA ILE A 315 -9.71 21.79 2.45
C ILE A 315 -10.47 22.95 3.13
N ALA A 316 -10.78 24.01 2.38
CA ALA A 316 -11.47 25.19 2.89
C ALA A 316 -12.87 24.86 3.46
N ALA A 317 -13.59 23.94 2.83
CA ALA A 317 -14.90 23.47 3.32
C ALA A 317 -14.79 22.78 4.69
N LEU A 318 -13.79 21.91 4.90
CA LEU A 318 -13.58 21.26 6.20
C LEU A 318 -12.99 22.20 7.25
N LEU A 319 -12.20 23.21 6.87
CA LEU A 319 -11.76 24.26 7.80
C LEU A 319 -12.92 25.11 8.28
N GLY A 320 -13.89 25.41 7.40
CA GLY A 320 -15.03 26.28 7.69
C GLY A 320 -16.21 25.59 8.40
N ASP A 321 -16.29 24.26 8.36
CA ASP A 321 -17.41 23.49 8.92
C ASP A 321 -16.93 22.49 9.96
N GLY A 322 -16.96 22.91 11.23
CA GLY A 322 -16.51 22.10 12.36
C GLY A 322 -17.35 20.85 12.58
N GLN A 323 -18.67 20.95 12.40
CA GLN A 323 -19.58 19.82 12.59
C GLN A 323 -19.35 18.72 11.54
N LYS A 324 -19.23 19.13 10.28
CA LYS A 324 -18.91 18.20 9.16
C LYS A 324 -17.55 17.53 9.36
N ARG A 325 -16.53 18.32 9.74
CA ARG A 325 -15.19 17.81 9.99
C ARG A 325 -15.18 16.77 11.10
N GLU A 326 -15.82 17.04 12.23
CA GLU A 326 -15.92 16.13 13.37
C GLU A 326 -16.68 14.85 13.01
N ALA A 327 -17.86 14.96 12.40
CA ALA A 327 -18.66 13.81 11.98
C ALA A 327 -17.88 12.91 10.99
N MET A 328 -17.19 13.52 10.03
CA MET A 328 -16.36 12.80 9.05
C MET A 328 -15.13 12.14 9.71
N GLY A 329 -14.48 12.80 10.66
CA GLY A 329 -13.36 12.22 11.42
C GLY A 329 -13.79 11.03 12.27
N GLN A 330 -14.95 11.10 12.93
CA GLN A 330 -15.52 9.98 13.68
C GLN A 330 -15.86 8.80 12.76
N ALA A 331 -16.46 9.07 11.59
CA ALA A 331 -16.75 8.05 10.59
C ALA A 331 -15.47 7.41 10.05
N ALA A 332 -14.44 8.22 9.77
CA ALA A 332 -13.12 7.78 9.32
C ALA A 332 -12.47 6.81 10.32
N ARG A 333 -12.49 7.16 11.60
CA ARG A 333 -11.94 6.29 12.65
C ARG A 333 -12.69 4.95 12.74
N ARG A 334 -14.03 4.97 12.79
CA ARG A 334 -14.83 3.73 12.81
C ARG A 334 -14.54 2.84 11.62
N PHE A 335 -14.54 3.41 10.41
CA PHE A 335 -14.23 2.71 9.17
C PHE A 335 -12.91 1.92 9.25
N VAL A 336 -11.84 2.56 9.75
CA VAL A 336 -10.57 1.86 9.83
C VAL A 336 -10.53 0.82 10.92
N LEU A 337 -11.00 1.14 12.13
CA LEU A 337 -10.96 0.21 13.26
C LEU A 337 -11.82 -1.02 13.03
N GLU A 338 -12.98 -0.88 12.39
CA GLU A 338 -13.92 -1.98 12.16
C GLU A 338 -13.63 -2.76 10.87
N GLU A 339 -13.26 -2.05 9.78
CA GLU A 339 -13.22 -2.67 8.46
C GLU A 339 -11.80 -2.80 7.86
N ARG A 340 -10.84 -2.00 8.32
CA ARG A 340 -9.48 -1.90 7.76
C ARG A 340 -8.39 -2.25 8.77
N SER A 341 -8.78 -2.91 9.86
CA SER A 341 -7.85 -3.35 10.89
C SER A 341 -7.11 -4.64 10.50
N LEU A 342 -5.93 -4.83 11.10
CA LEU A 342 -5.17 -6.09 11.00
C LEU A 342 -6.02 -7.31 11.40
N ALA A 343 -6.89 -7.16 12.40
CA ALA A 343 -7.76 -8.24 12.87
C ALA A 343 -8.79 -8.64 11.79
N THR A 344 -9.44 -7.67 11.16
CA THR A 344 -10.38 -7.91 10.06
C THR A 344 -9.67 -8.53 8.85
N ALA A 345 -8.50 -8.01 8.51
CA ALA A 345 -7.69 -8.56 7.41
C ALA A 345 -7.25 -10.00 7.67
N ALA A 346 -6.84 -10.34 8.91
CA ALA A 346 -6.45 -11.69 9.29
C ALA A 346 -7.59 -12.69 9.09
N ARG A 347 -8.81 -12.35 9.52
CA ARG A 347 -10.00 -13.20 9.34
C ARG A 347 -10.32 -13.39 7.86
N VAL A 348 -10.36 -12.32 7.07
CA VAL A 348 -10.67 -12.40 5.64
C VAL A 348 -9.61 -13.20 4.89
N LEU A 349 -8.34 -13.00 5.21
CA LEU A 349 -7.23 -13.72 4.59
C LEU A 349 -7.28 -15.21 4.90
N ASP A 350 -7.55 -15.61 6.15
CA ASP A 350 -7.73 -17.01 6.55
C ASP A 350 -8.89 -17.68 5.78
N GLU A 351 -10.03 -16.99 5.67
CA GLU A 351 -11.18 -17.49 4.90
C GLU A 351 -10.83 -17.71 3.41
N ILE A 352 -10.07 -16.78 2.79
CA ILE A 352 -9.62 -16.90 1.41
C ILE A 352 -8.69 -18.12 1.25
N LEU A 353 -7.72 -18.27 2.14
CA LEU A 353 -6.73 -19.34 2.04
C LEU A 353 -7.32 -20.73 2.30
N ARG A 354 -8.26 -20.87 3.25
CA ARG A 354 -8.97 -22.13 3.49
C ARG A 354 -9.77 -22.57 2.26
N LYS A 355 -10.50 -21.64 1.64
CA LYS A 355 -11.24 -21.92 0.39
C LYS A 355 -10.32 -22.30 -0.76
N ALA A 356 -9.12 -21.72 -0.83
CA ALA A 356 -8.16 -22.07 -1.86
C ALA A 356 -7.60 -23.51 -1.69
N GLN A 357 -7.48 -23.99 -0.45
CA GLN A 357 -7.07 -25.39 -0.18
C GLN A 357 -8.15 -26.43 -0.46
N GLU A 358 -9.43 -26.10 -0.24
CA GLU A 358 -10.55 -27.02 -0.45
C GLU A 358 -10.86 -27.29 -1.94
N GLN A 359 -10.30 -26.51 -2.85
CA GLN A 359 -10.58 -26.55 -4.29
C GLN A 359 -9.49 -27.27 -5.11
N GLU A 360 -8.45 -27.77 -4.46
CA GLU A 360 -7.45 -28.68 -5.03
C GLU A 360 -7.78 -30.14 -4.70
#